data_6ca7a91dfdfbf56864c5a55ffd9216c9
#
_entry.id   6ca7a91dfdfbf56864c5a55ffd9216c9
#
_cell.length_a   1.000
_cell.length_b   1.000
_cell.length_c   1.000
_cell.angle_alpha   90.00
_cell.angle_beta   90.00
_cell.angle_gamma   90.00
#
_symmetry.space_group_name_H-M   'P 1'
#
loop_
_entity.id
_entity.type
_entity.pdbx_description
1 polymer ?
#
loop_
_entity_poly.entity_id
_entity_poly.type
_entity_poly.pdbx_seq_one_letter_code
_entity_poly.pdbx_strand_id
1 'polypeptide(L)'
;MKNWDVKRLAMYLTLFSGISGLSHATYAGSLSVGATSKEGLSDKPSIVSCPSEFQQVKIAQDARQCQAFDEPLTSVMVYHSPAAPEAMVNLYQTAHPALKTHTPVNGRTLLSSQDKAVRVIVSPDKTGSQVDILVTSNAN
;
A
#
# COMPACT_ATOMS: atom_id res chain seq x y z
N MET A 1 15.54 -4.48 -38.93
CA MET A 1 16.36 -5.62 -38.53
C MET A 1 17.66 -5.10 -37.94
N LYS A 2 17.78 -5.08 -36.62
CA LYS A 2 19.06 -4.80 -35.96
C LYS A 2 19.31 -5.93 -34.98
N ASN A 3 20.27 -6.77 -35.37
CA ASN A 3 20.83 -7.83 -34.57
C ASN A 3 21.55 -7.22 -33.36
N TRP A 4 21.19 -7.65 -32.15
CA TRP A 4 22.03 -7.39 -31.00
C TRP A 4 22.89 -8.60 -30.71
N ASP A 5 24.18 -8.38 -30.96
CA ASP A 5 25.24 -9.33 -30.67
C ASP A 5 25.34 -9.62 -29.18
N VAL A 6 25.17 -10.89 -28.89
CA VAL A 6 25.55 -11.52 -27.63
C VAL A 6 27.03 -11.88 -27.73
N LYS A 7 27.94 -11.09 -27.20
CA LYS A 7 29.32 -11.53 -26.96
C LYS A 7 29.98 -10.78 -25.81
N ARG A 8 30.56 -11.63 -24.94
CA ARG A 8 31.62 -11.41 -23.93
C ARG A 8 31.11 -11.11 -22.53
N LEU A 9 31.00 -12.08 -21.60
CA LEU A 9 31.99 -13.05 -21.18
C LEU A 9 33.23 -12.43 -20.51
N ALA A 10 33.33 -12.70 -19.24
CA ALA A 10 34.56 -12.96 -18.49
C ALA A 10 34.17 -12.91 -17.00
N MET A 11 33.95 -14.00 -16.30
CA MET A 11 34.94 -14.84 -15.67
C MET A 11 35.99 -14.06 -14.84
N TYR A 12 35.72 -13.88 -13.54
CA TYR A 12 36.74 -13.75 -12.53
C TYR A 12 36.37 -14.61 -11.32
N LEU A 13 37.02 -15.80 -11.32
CA LEU A 13 37.22 -16.60 -10.12
C LEU A 13 38.36 -15.94 -9.33
N THR A 14 38.11 -15.54 -8.10
CA THR A 14 39.18 -15.37 -7.12
C THR A 14 38.82 -16.12 -5.85
N LEU A 15 39.54 -17.22 -5.68
CA LEU A 15 39.75 -17.96 -4.46
C LEU A 15 40.46 -17.06 -3.43
N PHE A 16 39.89 -16.92 -2.24
CA PHE A 16 40.66 -16.55 -1.06
C PHE A 16 40.37 -17.56 0.05
N SER A 17 41.40 -18.38 0.29
CA SER A 17 41.53 -19.25 1.42
C SER A 17 42.05 -18.48 2.65
N GLY A 18 41.55 -18.86 3.81
CA GLY A 18 42.32 -18.84 5.05
C GLY A 18 42.05 -17.68 5.99
N ILE A 19 41.61 -17.93 7.17
CA ILE A 19 42.39 -18.02 8.40
C ILE A 19 41.43 -18.22 9.57
N SER A 20 41.70 -19.28 10.31
CA SER A 20 41.13 -19.64 11.60
C SER A 20 41.49 -18.61 12.68
N GLY A 21 40.55 -18.27 13.53
CA GLY A 21 40.76 -17.48 14.72
C GLY A 21 39.68 -17.79 15.76
N LEU A 22 39.97 -18.78 16.62
CA LEU A 22 39.23 -19.00 17.86
C LEU A 22 39.50 -17.82 18.81
N SER A 23 38.45 -17.17 19.27
CA SER A 23 38.51 -16.43 20.54
C SER A 23 37.16 -16.49 21.22
N HIS A 24 37.10 -17.28 22.27
CA HIS A 24 36.01 -17.32 23.24
C HIS A 24 36.10 -16.07 24.11
N ALA A 25 35.06 -15.27 24.12
CA ALA A 25 34.85 -14.31 25.18
C ALA A 25 33.39 -14.41 25.62
N THR A 26 33.17 -15.13 26.69
CA THR A 26 31.92 -15.09 27.47
C THR A 26 31.83 -13.76 28.17
N TYR A 27 30.84 -12.94 27.79
CA TYR A 27 30.41 -11.81 28.58
C TYR A 27 28.94 -12.01 28.96
N ALA A 28 28.74 -12.52 30.16
CA ALA A 28 27.47 -12.40 30.85
C ALA A 28 27.39 -10.97 31.39
N GLY A 29 26.58 -10.15 30.74
CA GLY A 29 26.20 -8.81 31.16
C GLY A 29 24.72 -8.61 30.98
N SER A 30 23.95 -9.00 32.00
CA SER A 30 22.55 -8.70 32.11
C SER A 30 22.41 -7.19 32.39
N LEU A 31 22.15 -6.40 31.37
CA LEU A 31 21.64 -5.05 31.52
C LEU A 31 20.26 -5.00 30.89
N SER A 32 19.27 -5.11 31.75
CA SER A 32 17.88 -4.74 31.47
C SER A 32 17.84 -3.23 31.22
N VAL A 33 18.07 -2.81 29.99
CA VAL A 33 17.76 -1.47 29.55
C VAL A 33 16.35 -1.53 29.01
N GLY A 34 15.45 -0.84 29.70
CA GLY A 34 14.08 -0.62 29.25
C GLY A 34 14.12 -0.05 27.84
N ALA A 35 13.82 -0.88 26.86
CA ALA A 35 13.56 -0.44 25.51
C ALA A 35 12.21 0.30 25.55
N THR A 36 12.28 1.62 25.67
CA THR A 36 11.21 2.49 25.22
C THR A 36 11.07 2.22 23.72
N SER A 37 10.11 1.41 23.33
CA SER A 37 9.71 1.24 21.96
C SER A 37 9.24 2.62 21.48
N LYS A 38 10.13 3.35 20.80
CA LYS A 38 9.66 4.30 19.82
C LYS A 38 8.90 3.46 18.79
N GLU A 39 7.58 3.52 18.84
CA GLU A 39 6.75 3.12 17.71
C GLU A 39 7.19 3.98 16.53
N GLY A 40 8.16 3.45 15.77
CA GLY A 40 8.50 3.99 14.48
C GLY A 40 7.23 3.84 13.63
N LEU A 41 6.78 4.95 13.03
CA LEU A 41 5.76 4.90 12.00
C LEU A 41 6.15 3.78 11.05
N SER A 42 5.30 2.75 10.99
CA SER A 42 5.55 1.62 10.12
C SER A 42 5.10 2.04 8.73
N ASP A 43 6.02 2.29 7.82
CA ASP A 43 5.75 2.49 6.39
C ASP A 43 5.09 1.26 5.73
N LYS A 44 4.82 0.23 6.51
CA LYS A 44 4.18 -0.99 6.04
C LYS A 44 2.68 -0.93 6.30
N PRO A 45 1.86 -1.29 5.28
CA PRO A 45 0.43 -1.35 5.46
C PRO A 45 0.05 -2.38 6.54
N SER A 46 -0.87 -2.02 7.41
CA SER A 46 -1.49 -2.96 8.31
C SER A 46 -2.60 -3.72 7.59
N ILE A 47 -2.48 -5.05 7.52
CA ILE A 47 -3.59 -5.89 7.04
C ILE A 47 -4.67 -5.88 8.12
N VAL A 48 -5.86 -5.40 7.77
CA VAL A 48 -6.99 -5.28 8.69
C VAL A 48 -8.19 -6.06 8.17
N SER A 49 -9.09 -6.41 9.06
CA SER A 49 -10.42 -6.89 8.65
C SER A 49 -11.13 -5.76 7.91
N CYS A 50 -11.78 -6.07 6.79
CA CYS A 50 -12.49 -5.05 6.01
C CYS A 50 -13.65 -4.46 6.84
N PRO A 51 -13.60 -3.18 7.22
CA PRO A 51 -14.68 -2.52 7.93
C PRO A 51 -15.82 -2.20 6.95
N SER A 52 -16.99 -1.84 7.46
CA SER A 52 -18.10 -1.34 6.63
C SER A 52 -17.87 0.08 6.10
N GLU A 53 -17.05 0.85 6.81
CA GLU A 53 -16.69 2.24 6.50
C GLU A 53 -15.25 2.54 6.92
N PHE A 54 -14.61 3.43 6.18
CA PHE A 54 -13.31 3.97 6.50
C PHE A 54 -13.35 5.50 6.41
N GLN A 55 -13.09 6.20 7.50
CA GLN A 55 -13.16 7.68 7.57
C GLN A 55 -14.47 8.22 6.96
N GLN A 56 -15.59 7.62 7.31
CA GLN A 56 -16.93 7.93 6.79
C GLN A 56 -17.14 7.62 5.29
N VAL A 57 -16.18 6.98 4.64
CA VAL A 57 -16.31 6.49 3.26
C VAL A 57 -16.72 5.03 3.28
N LYS A 58 -17.77 4.70 2.55
CA LYS A 58 -18.31 3.34 2.48
C LYS A 58 -17.29 2.37 1.88
N ILE A 59 -17.16 1.19 2.49
CA ILE A 59 -16.43 0.04 1.94
C ILE A 59 -17.45 -0.94 1.34
N ALA A 60 -17.10 -1.55 0.21
CA ALA A 60 -17.96 -2.54 -0.41
C ALA A 60 -18.15 -3.76 0.52
N GLN A 61 -19.34 -4.36 0.52
CA GLN A 61 -19.64 -5.52 1.38
C GLN A 61 -18.82 -6.75 1.03
N ASP A 62 -18.40 -6.86 -0.23
CA ASP A 62 -17.56 -7.93 -0.76
C ASP A 62 -16.08 -7.60 -0.76
N ALA A 63 -15.68 -6.53 -0.06
CA ALA A 63 -14.30 -6.10 0.09
C ALA A 63 -13.43 -7.20 0.71
N ARG A 64 -12.22 -7.35 0.20
CA ARG A 64 -11.22 -8.33 0.64
C ARG A 64 -9.84 -7.69 0.69
N GLN A 65 -8.96 -8.29 1.48
CA GLN A 65 -7.55 -7.88 1.58
C GLN A 65 -7.39 -6.39 1.93
N CYS A 66 -8.17 -5.91 2.89
CA CYS A 66 -8.10 -4.54 3.32
C CYS A 66 -6.76 -4.22 3.98
N GLN A 67 -6.13 -3.16 3.51
CA GLN A 67 -4.87 -2.65 4.03
C GLN A 67 -5.06 -1.17 4.39
N ALA A 68 -4.74 -0.83 5.63
CA ALA A 68 -4.82 0.52 6.14
C ALA A 68 -3.42 1.12 6.33
N PHE A 69 -3.30 2.40 6.01
CA PHE A 69 -2.11 3.21 6.25
C PHE A 69 -2.59 4.48 6.95
N ASP A 70 -2.08 4.74 8.11
CA ASP A 70 -2.40 5.95 8.88
C ASP A 70 -1.15 6.82 8.99
N GLU A 71 -1.16 7.92 8.28
CA GLU A 71 -0.21 9.01 8.38
C GLU A 71 -0.87 10.19 9.13
N PRO A 72 -0.11 11.08 9.77
CA PRO A 72 -0.67 12.16 10.58
C PRO A 72 -1.70 13.06 9.87
N LEU A 73 -1.58 13.21 8.56
CA LEU A 73 -2.44 14.08 7.75
C LEU A 73 -3.21 13.33 6.65
N THR A 74 -2.96 12.04 6.46
CA THR A 74 -3.58 11.28 5.39
C THR A 74 -3.82 9.85 5.83
N SER A 75 -5.07 9.43 5.80
CA SER A 75 -5.44 8.03 6.01
C SER A 75 -5.74 7.39 4.67
N VAL A 76 -5.22 6.20 4.44
CA VAL A 76 -5.41 5.45 3.20
C VAL A 76 -5.95 4.07 3.51
N MET A 77 -6.95 3.64 2.74
CA MET A 77 -7.44 2.27 2.72
C MET A 77 -7.37 1.74 1.30
N VAL A 78 -6.76 0.56 1.14
CA VAL A 78 -6.74 -0.18 -0.12
C VAL A 78 -7.48 -1.48 0.08
N TYR A 79 -8.35 -1.85 -0.86
CA TYR A 79 -9.02 -3.14 -0.84
C TYR A 79 -9.34 -3.66 -2.24
N HIS A 80 -9.64 -4.96 -2.34
CA HIS A 80 -10.10 -5.61 -3.56
C HIS A 80 -11.57 -6.00 -3.47
N SER A 81 -12.28 -5.89 -4.57
CA SER A 81 -13.66 -6.37 -4.75
C SER A 81 -13.75 -7.23 -6.01
N PRO A 82 -14.52 -8.33 -6.00
CA PRO A 82 -14.81 -9.08 -7.22
C PRO A 82 -15.73 -8.33 -8.20
N ALA A 83 -16.33 -7.23 -7.77
CA ALA A 83 -17.20 -6.42 -8.62
C ALA A 83 -16.39 -5.67 -9.70
N ALA A 84 -16.99 -5.50 -10.87
CA ALA A 84 -16.38 -4.74 -11.97
C ALA A 84 -16.20 -3.25 -11.60
N PRO A 85 -15.22 -2.55 -12.22
CA PRO A 85 -14.94 -1.14 -11.93
C PRO A 85 -16.17 -0.24 -12.03
N GLU A 86 -17.03 -0.44 -13.01
CA GLU A 86 -18.26 0.34 -13.21
C GLU A 86 -19.24 0.17 -12.04
N ALA A 87 -19.36 -1.07 -11.51
CA ALA A 87 -20.20 -1.34 -10.35
C ALA A 87 -19.66 -0.65 -9.10
N MET A 88 -18.34 -0.61 -8.93
CA MET A 88 -17.68 0.11 -7.83
C MET A 88 -17.87 1.62 -7.94
N VAL A 89 -17.72 2.20 -9.14
CA VAL A 89 -18.00 3.62 -9.39
C VAL A 89 -19.45 3.96 -9.03
N ASN A 90 -20.40 3.14 -9.47
CA ASN A 90 -21.83 3.33 -9.15
C ASN A 90 -22.12 3.23 -7.65
N LEU A 91 -21.44 2.31 -6.93
CA LEU A 91 -21.55 2.20 -5.48
C LEU A 91 -21.17 3.53 -4.80
N TYR A 92 -20.03 4.11 -5.19
CA TYR A 92 -19.55 5.35 -4.60
C TYR A 92 -20.38 6.56 -4.98
N GLN A 93 -20.86 6.65 -6.21
CA GLN A 93 -21.79 7.72 -6.65
C GLN A 93 -23.10 7.67 -5.86
N THR A 94 -23.61 6.47 -5.58
CA THR A 94 -24.84 6.28 -4.82
C THR A 94 -24.65 6.55 -3.33
N ALA A 95 -23.57 6.04 -2.74
CA ALA A 95 -23.30 6.19 -1.32
C ALA A 95 -22.83 7.60 -0.96
N HIS A 96 -22.11 8.27 -1.87
CA HIS A 96 -21.51 9.58 -1.67
C HIS A 96 -21.79 10.51 -2.87
N PRO A 97 -23.02 11.02 -3.03
CA PRO A 97 -23.40 11.84 -4.18
C PRO A 97 -22.63 13.17 -4.29
N ALA A 98 -21.98 13.59 -3.20
CA ALA A 98 -21.09 14.76 -3.21
C ALA A 98 -19.73 14.52 -3.88
N LEU A 99 -19.36 13.26 -4.14
CA LEU A 99 -18.13 12.94 -4.86
C LEU A 99 -18.33 13.15 -6.37
N LYS A 100 -17.48 13.99 -6.95
CA LYS A 100 -17.45 14.23 -8.39
C LYS A 100 -16.63 13.12 -9.07
N THR A 101 -17.22 12.46 -10.05
CA THR A 101 -16.53 11.50 -10.90
C THR A 101 -15.77 12.21 -12.02
N HIS A 102 -14.52 11.85 -12.19
CA HIS A 102 -13.66 12.37 -13.25
C HIS A 102 -13.59 11.40 -14.43
N THR A 103 -13.19 11.92 -15.59
CA THR A 103 -12.96 11.09 -16.79
C THR A 103 -11.90 10.03 -16.49
N PRO A 104 -12.16 8.76 -16.82
CA PRO A 104 -11.19 7.69 -16.58
C PRO A 104 -9.87 7.94 -17.32
N VAL A 105 -8.76 7.61 -16.67
CA VAL A 105 -7.41 7.65 -17.23
C VAL A 105 -6.78 6.27 -17.11
N ASN A 106 -6.40 5.66 -18.21
CA ASN A 106 -5.83 4.31 -18.26
C ASN A 106 -6.70 3.26 -17.53
N GLY A 107 -8.00 3.34 -17.68
CA GLY A 107 -8.98 2.46 -17.03
C GLY A 107 -9.26 2.76 -15.56
N ARG A 108 -8.58 3.74 -14.96
CA ARG A 108 -8.78 4.16 -13.55
C ARG A 108 -9.74 5.33 -13.49
N THR A 109 -10.72 5.27 -12.60
CA THR A 109 -11.68 6.32 -12.36
C THR A 109 -11.43 6.96 -11.00
N LEU A 110 -11.27 8.28 -10.98
CA LEU A 110 -11.17 9.06 -9.76
C LEU A 110 -12.55 9.64 -9.41
N LEU A 111 -12.95 9.49 -8.16
CA LEU A 111 -14.04 10.27 -7.54
C LEU A 111 -13.43 11.14 -6.44
N SER A 112 -13.80 12.41 -6.37
CA SER A 112 -13.25 13.30 -5.33
C SER A 112 -14.28 14.27 -4.78
N SER A 113 -14.14 14.62 -3.50
CA SER A 113 -14.86 15.75 -2.91
C SER A 113 -14.39 17.07 -3.52
N GLN A 114 -15.20 18.12 -3.36
CA GLN A 114 -14.91 19.43 -3.92
C GLN A 114 -13.60 20.01 -3.39
N ASP A 115 -13.32 19.82 -2.11
CA ASP A 115 -12.10 20.23 -1.41
C ASP A 115 -10.92 19.26 -1.61
N LYS A 116 -11.16 18.14 -2.31
CA LYS A 116 -10.20 17.05 -2.53
C LYS A 116 -9.71 16.35 -1.25
N ALA A 117 -10.38 16.58 -0.12
CA ALA A 117 -10.06 15.91 1.13
C ALA A 117 -10.36 14.40 1.04
N VAL A 118 -11.41 14.02 0.31
CA VAL A 118 -11.74 12.62 0.04
C VAL A 118 -11.48 12.32 -1.44
N ARG A 119 -10.74 11.26 -1.70
CA ARG A 119 -10.46 10.72 -3.03
C ARG A 119 -10.65 9.22 -3.04
N VAL A 120 -11.41 8.72 -3.99
CA VAL A 120 -11.60 7.30 -4.23
C VAL A 120 -11.13 7.01 -5.64
N ILE A 121 -10.20 6.06 -5.79
CA ILE A 121 -9.69 5.62 -7.08
C ILE A 121 -10.13 4.18 -7.29
N VAL A 122 -10.87 3.96 -8.37
CA VAL A 122 -11.30 2.63 -8.78
C VAL A 122 -10.45 2.20 -9.97
N SER A 123 -9.75 1.08 -9.82
CA SER A 123 -8.85 0.52 -10.84
C SER A 123 -9.29 -0.89 -11.20
N PRO A 124 -9.26 -1.28 -12.49
CA PRO A 124 -9.48 -2.67 -12.85
C PRO A 124 -8.35 -3.56 -12.28
N ASP A 125 -8.72 -4.71 -11.72
CA ASP A 125 -7.79 -5.73 -11.26
C ASP A 125 -8.28 -7.11 -11.67
N LYS A 126 -7.64 -7.70 -12.67
CA LYS A 126 -8.01 -9.00 -13.23
C LYS A 126 -9.51 -9.09 -13.56
N THR A 127 -10.27 -9.80 -12.72
CA THR A 127 -11.73 -10.00 -12.89
C THR A 127 -12.57 -9.06 -12.05
N GLY A 128 -11.96 -8.18 -11.27
CA GLY A 128 -12.64 -7.29 -10.34
C GLY A 128 -12.02 -5.90 -10.32
N SER A 129 -11.99 -5.29 -9.14
CA SER A 129 -11.49 -3.94 -8.92
C SER A 129 -10.58 -3.87 -7.70
N GLN A 130 -9.56 -3.05 -7.79
CA GLN A 130 -8.86 -2.48 -6.65
C GLN A 130 -9.44 -1.10 -6.37
N VAL A 131 -9.67 -0.80 -5.12
CA VAL A 131 -10.16 0.51 -4.67
C VAL A 131 -9.17 1.10 -3.68
N ASP A 132 -8.76 2.33 -3.95
CA ASP A 132 -7.88 3.11 -3.07
C ASP A 132 -8.69 4.30 -2.55
N ILE A 133 -8.84 4.39 -1.23
CA ILE A 133 -9.51 5.50 -0.54
C ILE A 133 -8.47 6.33 0.17
N LEU A 134 -8.40 7.61 -0.13
CA LEU A 134 -7.53 8.57 0.51
C LEU A 134 -8.37 9.64 1.20
N VAL A 135 -8.15 9.83 2.49
CA VAL A 135 -8.78 10.89 3.27
C VAL A 135 -7.69 11.75 3.89
N THR A 136 -7.69 13.03 3.56
CA THR A 136 -6.73 14.00 4.07
C THR A 136 -7.43 14.87 5.11
N SER A 137 -6.90 14.90 6.32
CA SER A 137 -7.32 15.87 7.33
C SER A 137 -6.63 17.20 7.05
N ASN A 138 -7.42 18.25 6.86
CA ASN A 138 -6.86 19.60 6.81
C ASN A 138 -6.32 19.93 8.19
N ALA A 139 -5.01 20.12 8.32
CA ALA A 139 -4.44 20.72 9.51
C ALA A 139 -4.93 22.18 9.59
N ASN A 140 -5.83 22.43 10.55
CA ASN A 140 -6.20 23.80 10.93
C ASN A 140 -5.08 24.43 11.74
#